data_0e8c29e69a752876e106084933097b51
#
_entry.id   0e8c29e69a752876e106084933097b51
#
_cell.length_a   1.000
_cell.length_b   1.000
_cell.length_c   1.000
_cell.angle_alpha   90.00
_cell.angle_beta   90.00
_cell.angle_gamma   90.00
#
_symmetry.space_group_name_H-M   'P 1'
#
loop_
_entity.id
_entity.type
_entity.pdbx_description
1 polymer ?
#
loop_
_entity_poly.entity_id
_entity_poly.type
_entity_poly.pdbx_seq_one_letter_code
_entity_poly.pdbx_strand_id
1 'polypeptide(L)'
;MSYAVPLVQELVPAPDPLATCARFQDLPFVTLLDSAPPSDHEHLGRYSFLAADPFTAVRSKGQLTQQLVEGKWIRVGADPLSQVRALLAPHATAPAPGLPPFQGGAAGYVGYDWGMMLESVPRPRYDDLAVPDVDLALYDWVIAWDHVAGRAWVISTGIPDVGTAREKRAARRRSWVNERLADRWLAGWAVRDSTAAHLTAYPSNRLTAPSYPVPDLPGVRSNFTRAGYLNAVARVIEYVFAGDIFQANLSQRLEAPLVGTPLELYDRLRRRNPAPFSAYLECGDLVVASSSPERFLRVEPDGSVETRPIKGTRPRGHGPEHDAALARALAESDKDRAENVMIVDLLRNDLSRVCRPGTVRVPELFTIEHYATVHHLVSTVVGELEPERGPLDLIRAAFPGGSITGAPKVRAMQIIAELEPTQRAVYCGSIGYLSVTGALDTSIVIRTCLVRGGTVYAQVGGGIVADSDPEQEYRETLDKARGLVTALAPPP
;
A
#
# COMPACT_ATOMS: atom_id res chain seq x y z
N MET A 1 -29.24 -10.76 18.08
CA MET A 1 -28.20 -11.72 17.66
C MET A 1 -27.01 -11.46 18.57
N SER A 2 -26.51 -12.46 19.32
CA SER A 2 -25.29 -12.32 20.11
C SER A 2 -24.10 -12.23 19.15
N TYR A 3 -23.46 -11.08 19.09
CA TYR A 3 -22.22 -10.94 18.31
C TYR A 3 -21.14 -11.78 18.99
N ALA A 4 -20.52 -12.69 18.26
CA ALA A 4 -19.43 -13.48 18.78
C ALA A 4 -18.21 -12.55 19.00
N VAL A 5 -17.88 -12.32 20.27
CA VAL A 5 -16.70 -11.53 20.66
C VAL A 5 -15.44 -12.33 20.31
N PRO A 6 -14.40 -11.73 19.70
CA PRO A 6 -13.16 -12.43 19.43
C PRO A 6 -12.49 -12.90 20.74
N LEU A 7 -11.78 -14.01 20.69
CA LEU A 7 -10.89 -14.39 21.78
C LEU A 7 -9.64 -13.50 21.74
N VAL A 8 -9.36 -12.83 22.84
CA VAL A 8 -8.27 -11.86 22.96
C VAL A 8 -7.29 -12.30 24.03
N GLN A 9 -6.02 -12.15 23.76
CA GLN A 9 -4.95 -12.36 24.75
C GLN A 9 -3.93 -11.25 24.61
N GLU A 10 -3.67 -10.51 25.68
CA GLU A 10 -2.59 -9.53 25.73
C GLU A 10 -1.23 -10.24 25.78
N LEU A 11 -0.26 -9.72 25.06
CA LEU A 11 1.12 -10.17 25.03
C LEU A 11 1.97 -9.26 25.93
N VAL A 12 2.52 -9.83 27.00
CA VAL A 12 3.32 -9.08 27.99
C VAL A 12 4.68 -9.76 28.16
N PRO A 13 5.78 -9.05 27.87
CA PRO A 13 5.85 -7.72 27.24
C PRO A 13 5.39 -7.76 25.77
N ALA A 14 5.00 -6.59 25.22
CA ALA A 14 4.71 -6.48 23.80
C ALA A 14 5.97 -6.81 22.96
N PRO A 15 5.92 -7.80 22.07
CA PRO A 15 7.09 -8.19 21.30
C PRO A 15 7.36 -7.16 20.16
N ASP A 16 8.59 -7.15 19.63
CA ASP A 16 8.92 -6.36 18.42
C ASP A 16 8.17 -6.90 17.20
N PRO A 17 7.49 -6.05 16.40
CA PRO A 17 6.70 -6.50 15.26
C PRO A 17 7.51 -7.23 14.18
N LEU A 18 8.71 -6.73 13.85
CA LEU A 18 9.54 -7.33 12.81
C LEU A 18 10.16 -8.67 13.25
N ALA A 19 10.66 -8.73 14.49
CA ALA A 19 11.16 -9.97 15.06
C ALA A 19 10.03 -11.02 15.21
N THR A 20 8.80 -10.56 15.45
CA THR A 20 7.63 -11.42 15.46
C THR A 20 7.30 -11.91 14.05
N CYS A 21 7.31 -11.04 13.05
CA CYS A 21 7.08 -11.40 11.65
C CYS A 21 8.05 -12.50 11.18
N ALA A 22 9.32 -12.41 11.56
CA ALA A 22 10.34 -13.41 11.23
C ALA A 22 9.97 -14.83 11.70
N ARG A 23 9.19 -14.97 12.78
CA ARG A 23 8.73 -16.28 13.29
C ARG A 23 7.62 -16.94 12.49
N PHE A 24 7.01 -16.19 11.58
CA PHE A 24 5.89 -16.65 10.76
C PHE A 24 6.22 -16.77 9.28
N GLN A 25 7.48 -16.54 8.87
CA GLN A 25 7.88 -16.55 7.46
C GLN A 25 7.76 -17.93 6.77
N ASP A 26 7.64 -19.01 7.51
CA ASP A 26 7.37 -20.35 6.97
C ASP A 26 5.91 -20.54 6.56
N LEU A 27 5.03 -19.61 6.89
CA LEU A 27 3.61 -19.65 6.58
C LEU A 27 3.28 -18.93 5.27
N PRO A 28 2.19 -19.33 4.60
CA PRO A 28 1.73 -18.60 3.41
C PRO A 28 1.10 -17.26 3.78
N PHE A 29 1.20 -16.30 2.86
CA PHE A 29 0.55 -14.99 2.95
C PHE A 29 0.89 -14.21 4.23
N VAL A 30 2.16 -14.18 4.62
CA VAL A 30 2.60 -13.33 5.72
C VAL A 30 2.32 -11.87 5.37
N THR A 31 1.58 -11.20 6.23
CA THR A 31 1.20 -9.79 6.07
C THR A 31 1.55 -9.05 7.35
N LEU A 32 2.55 -8.20 7.30
CA LEU A 32 2.87 -7.21 8.33
C LEU A 32 2.48 -5.84 7.79
N LEU A 33 1.42 -5.24 8.35
CA LEU A 33 1.13 -3.82 8.19
C LEU A 33 1.79 -3.12 9.36
N ASP A 34 2.81 -2.32 9.09
CA ASP A 34 3.73 -1.83 10.10
C ASP A 34 3.69 -0.30 10.18
N SER A 35 3.99 0.19 11.34
CA SER A 35 4.16 1.60 11.60
C SER A 35 5.53 1.81 12.19
N ALA A 36 6.43 2.44 11.44
CA ALA A 36 7.73 2.79 11.96
C ALA A 36 7.60 3.88 13.04
N PRO A 37 8.40 3.80 14.12
CA PRO A 37 8.33 4.74 15.24
C PRO A 37 8.79 6.16 14.85
N PRO A 38 8.60 7.14 15.69
CA PRO A 38 7.49 8.07 15.71
C PRO A 38 7.68 9.26 14.78
N SER A 39 6.64 9.64 14.11
CA SER A 39 6.45 11.04 13.74
C SER A 39 5.86 11.77 14.97
N ASP A 40 6.02 13.08 15.08
CA ASP A 40 5.36 13.91 16.09
C ASP A 40 3.82 13.85 16.01
N HIS A 41 3.29 13.00 15.12
CA HIS A 41 1.87 12.75 14.87
C HIS A 41 1.47 11.38 15.44
N GLU A 42 1.17 11.33 16.74
CA GLU A 42 0.77 10.12 17.48
C GLU A 42 -0.42 9.37 16.88
N HIS A 43 -1.24 10.03 16.04
CA HIS A 43 -2.41 9.42 15.40
C HIS A 43 -2.08 8.73 14.05
N LEU A 44 -0.95 9.04 13.43
CA LEU A 44 -0.44 8.35 12.26
C LEU A 44 0.63 7.34 12.69
N GLY A 45 0.48 6.10 12.27
CA GLY A 45 1.44 5.07 12.66
C GLY A 45 1.25 4.52 14.07
N ARG A 46 0.06 4.66 14.66
CA ARG A 46 -0.25 4.15 16.00
C ARG A 46 -0.25 2.63 16.07
N TYR A 47 -0.68 1.94 15.01
CA TYR A 47 -0.91 0.50 15.04
C TYR A 47 -0.04 -0.24 14.06
N SER A 48 0.40 -1.45 14.47
CA SER A 48 0.93 -2.47 13.56
C SER A 48 0.10 -3.75 13.67
N PHE A 49 0.07 -4.54 12.59
CA PHE A 49 -0.71 -5.77 12.51
C PHE A 49 0.08 -6.84 11.79
N LEU A 50 0.10 -8.05 12.36
CA LEU A 50 0.67 -9.24 11.72
C LEU A 50 -0.40 -10.31 11.60
N ALA A 51 -0.54 -10.86 10.40
CA ALA A 51 -1.36 -12.03 10.12
C ALA A 51 -0.66 -12.95 9.13
N ALA A 52 -0.96 -14.23 9.15
CA ALA A 52 -0.44 -15.24 8.23
C ALA A 52 -1.40 -16.43 8.17
N ASP A 53 -1.17 -17.37 7.23
CA ASP A 53 -1.96 -18.58 7.08
C ASP A 53 -3.47 -18.30 7.04
N PRO A 54 -3.95 -17.57 6.01
CA PRO A 54 -5.35 -17.16 5.90
C PRO A 54 -6.26 -18.37 5.69
N PHE A 55 -7.54 -18.24 6.08
CA PHE A 55 -8.52 -19.30 5.79
C PHE A 55 -8.94 -19.33 4.32
N THR A 56 -8.77 -18.26 3.59
CA THR A 56 -8.96 -18.13 2.14
C THR A 56 -8.26 -16.87 1.63
N ALA A 57 -8.08 -16.75 0.32
CA ALA A 57 -7.58 -15.56 -0.35
C ALA A 57 -8.33 -15.33 -1.67
N VAL A 58 -8.39 -14.09 -2.10
CA VAL A 58 -8.97 -13.67 -3.38
C VAL A 58 -7.89 -12.93 -4.17
N ARG A 59 -7.65 -13.35 -5.41
CA ARG A 59 -6.76 -12.66 -6.32
C ARG A 59 -7.43 -12.44 -7.68
N SER A 60 -7.01 -11.39 -8.38
CA SER A 60 -7.49 -11.16 -9.74
C SER A 60 -6.39 -10.68 -10.68
N LYS A 61 -6.56 -10.99 -11.96
CA LYS A 61 -5.76 -10.44 -13.07
C LYS A 61 -6.68 -10.24 -14.28
N GLY A 62 -6.83 -9.01 -14.74
CA GLY A 62 -7.81 -8.69 -15.76
C GLY A 62 -9.21 -9.14 -15.32
N GLN A 63 -9.93 -9.81 -16.20
CA GLN A 63 -11.28 -10.33 -15.96
C GLN A 63 -11.32 -11.64 -15.16
N LEU A 64 -10.17 -12.17 -14.76
CA LEU A 64 -10.10 -13.44 -14.03
C LEU A 64 -9.96 -13.18 -12.53
N THR A 65 -11.01 -13.50 -11.77
CA THR A 65 -10.94 -13.56 -10.31
C THR A 65 -10.92 -15.00 -9.83
N GLN A 66 -10.04 -15.29 -8.89
CA GLN A 66 -9.85 -16.61 -8.29
C GLN A 66 -9.93 -16.50 -6.77
N GLN A 67 -10.42 -17.56 -6.14
CA GLN A 67 -10.42 -17.74 -4.69
C GLN A 67 -9.60 -18.98 -4.33
N LEU A 68 -8.87 -18.91 -3.22
CA LEU A 68 -8.13 -20.03 -2.65
C LEU A 68 -9.09 -20.89 -1.81
N VAL A 69 -9.37 -22.13 -2.25
CA VAL A 69 -10.22 -23.08 -1.55
C VAL A 69 -9.46 -24.39 -1.41
N GLU A 70 -9.28 -24.86 -0.19
CA GLU A 70 -8.54 -26.11 0.12
C GLU A 70 -7.18 -26.20 -0.59
N GLY A 71 -6.43 -25.09 -0.57
CA GLY A 71 -5.12 -25.01 -1.19
C GLY A 71 -5.10 -24.89 -2.73
N LYS A 72 -6.27 -24.77 -3.37
CA LYS A 72 -6.39 -24.65 -4.83
C LYS A 72 -7.04 -23.33 -5.22
N TRP A 73 -6.51 -22.71 -6.28
CA TRP A 73 -7.12 -21.51 -6.87
C TRP A 73 -8.26 -21.93 -7.81
N ILE A 74 -9.49 -21.56 -7.45
CA ILE A 74 -10.67 -21.78 -8.28
C ILE A 74 -11.19 -20.46 -8.85
N ARG A 75 -11.66 -20.47 -10.09
CA ARG A 75 -12.30 -19.30 -10.70
C ARG A 75 -13.66 -19.07 -10.04
N VAL A 76 -13.90 -17.80 -9.68
CA VAL A 76 -15.17 -17.41 -9.04
C VAL A 76 -15.79 -16.23 -9.77
N GLY A 77 -15.93 -15.23 -9.88
CA GLY A 77 -16.54 -14.14 -10.64
C GLY A 77 -15.53 -13.32 -11.43
N ALA A 78 -15.94 -12.13 -11.79
CA ALA A 78 -15.09 -11.14 -12.45
C ALA A 78 -14.62 -10.05 -11.49
N ASP A 79 -15.34 -9.76 -10.41
CA ASP A 79 -15.06 -8.66 -9.49
C ASP A 79 -14.48 -9.14 -8.14
N PRO A 80 -13.20 -8.87 -7.88
CA PRO A 80 -12.54 -9.32 -6.65
C PRO A 80 -13.10 -8.69 -5.38
N LEU A 81 -13.50 -7.41 -5.40
CA LEU A 81 -14.02 -6.75 -4.20
C LEU A 81 -15.41 -7.26 -3.82
N SER A 82 -16.26 -7.59 -4.80
CA SER A 82 -17.55 -8.25 -4.53
C SER A 82 -17.34 -9.63 -3.92
N GLN A 83 -16.32 -10.38 -4.36
CA GLN A 83 -15.99 -11.68 -3.76
C GLN A 83 -15.52 -11.52 -2.30
N VAL A 84 -14.65 -10.57 -2.00
CA VAL A 84 -14.22 -10.27 -0.62
C VAL A 84 -15.41 -9.87 0.24
N ARG A 85 -16.31 -9.02 -0.28
CA ARG A 85 -17.55 -8.63 0.42
C ARG A 85 -18.41 -9.86 0.76
N ALA A 86 -18.63 -10.72 -0.20
CA ALA A 86 -19.44 -11.94 0.01
C ALA A 86 -18.85 -12.86 1.08
N LEU A 87 -17.52 -12.98 1.14
CA LEU A 87 -16.81 -13.78 2.13
C LEU A 87 -16.83 -13.18 3.55
N LEU A 88 -16.81 -11.84 3.69
CA LEU A 88 -16.75 -11.19 4.98
C LEU A 88 -18.12 -10.81 5.56
N ALA A 89 -19.11 -10.51 4.72
CA ALA A 89 -20.42 -10.04 5.17
C ALA A 89 -21.10 -10.95 6.22
N PRO A 90 -21.04 -12.30 6.12
CA PRO A 90 -21.64 -13.19 7.13
C PRO A 90 -20.97 -13.07 8.51
N HIS A 91 -19.78 -12.50 8.58
CA HIS A 91 -18.94 -12.42 9.77
C HIS A 91 -18.81 -11.01 10.35
N ALA A 92 -19.54 -10.05 9.79
CA ALA A 92 -19.55 -8.67 10.28
C ALA A 92 -19.92 -8.63 11.78
N THR A 93 -19.17 -7.82 12.55
CA THR A 93 -19.34 -7.70 13.99
C THR A 93 -19.03 -6.29 14.46
N ALA A 94 -19.55 -5.91 15.63
CA ALA A 94 -19.15 -4.67 16.27
C ALA A 94 -17.68 -4.76 16.74
N PRO A 95 -16.96 -3.63 16.76
CA PRO A 95 -15.58 -3.59 17.26
C PRO A 95 -15.54 -3.95 18.75
N ALA A 96 -14.62 -4.80 19.15
CA ALA A 96 -14.35 -5.06 20.55
C ALA A 96 -13.66 -3.82 21.16
N PRO A 97 -14.23 -3.26 22.29
CA PRO A 97 -13.71 -2.01 22.84
C PRO A 97 -12.26 -2.11 23.31
N GLY A 98 -11.49 -1.04 23.10
CA GLY A 98 -10.10 -0.94 23.58
C GLY A 98 -9.09 -1.75 22.75
N LEU A 99 -9.50 -2.39 21.67
CA LEU A 99 -8.60 -3.08 20.75
C LEU A 99 -8.31 -2.24 19.49
N PRO A 100 -7.14 -2.47 18.88
CA PRO A 100 -6.82 -1.90 17.56
C PRO A 100 -7.88 -2.23 16.49
N PRO A 101 -8.04 -1.40 15.44
CA PRO A 101 -9.16 -1.48 14.50
C PRO A 101 -9.19 -2.74 13.63
N PHE A 102 -8.05 -3.34 13.30
CA PHE A 102 -8.01 -4.59 12.54
C PHE A 102 -8.13 -5.79 13.47
N GLN A 103 -9.32 -6.37 13.55
CA GLN A 103 -9.65 -7.49 14.43
C GLN A 103 -9.90 -8.80 13.67
N GLY A 104 -9.27 -8.97 12.52
CA GLY A 104 -9.49 -10.03 11.53
C GLY A 104 -10.27 -9.50 10.33
N GLY A 105 -10.22 -10.21 9.21
CA GLY A 105 -10.80 -9.77 7.94
C GLY A 105 -9.82 -9.91 6.79
N ALA A 106 -9.89 -9.04 5.79
CA ALA A 106 -9.01 -9.07 4.62
C ALA A 106 -7.84 -8.11 4.78
N ALA A 107 -6.64 -8.52 4.32
CA ALA A 107 -5.49 -7.64 4.16
C ALA A 107 -4.67 -8.06 2.93
N GLY A 108 -3.95 -7.09 2.34
CA GLY A 108 -3.18 -7.28 1.13
C GLY A 108 -3.09 -6.02 0.28
N TYR A 109 -3.14 -6.16 -1.05
CA TYR A 109 -3.04 -5.01 -1.94
C TYR A 109 -4.10 -5.00 -3.05
N VAL A 110 -4.38 -3.78 -3.53
CA VAL A 110 -5.08 -3.49 -4.78
C VAL A 110 -4.07 -2.75 -5.67
N GLY A 111 -3.62 -3.37 -6.76
CA GLY A 111 -2.63 -2.81 -7.67
C GLY A 111 -3.22 -1.76 -8.60
N TYR A 112 -2.39 -0.83 -9.07
CA TYR A 112 -2.79 0.26 -9.97
C TYR A 112 -3.53 -0.21 -11.22
N ASP A 113 -3.07 -1.33 -11.80
CA ASP A 113 -3.60 -1.86 -13.06
C ASP A 113 -5.06 -2.35 -12.94
N TRP A 114 -5.56 -2.61 -11.71
CA TRP A 114 -6.99 -2.85 -11.49
C TRP A 114 -7.84 -1.61 -11.80
N GLY A 115 -7.34 -0.42 -11.50
CA GLY A 115 -8.00 0.85 -11.83
C GLY A 115 -8.23 1.04 -13.33
N MET A 116 -7.33 0.52 -14.17
CA MET A 116 -7.50 0.58 -15.62
C MET A 116 -8.71 -0.22 -16.11
N MET A 117 -9.11 -1.26 -15.35
CA MET A 117 -10.31 -2.02 -15.67
C MET A 117 -11.58 -1.30 -15.23
N LEU A 118 -11.53 -0.55 -14.12
CA LEU A 118 -12.67 0.24 -13.64
C LEU A 118 -13.05 1.33 -14.65
N GLU A 119 -12.06 1.97 -15.26
CA GLU A 119 -12.22 3.11 -16.16
C GLU A 119 -12.07 2.73 -17.64
N SER A 120 -11.95 1.43 -17.96
CA SER A 120 -11.75 0.94 -19.34
C SER A 120 -10.57 1.58 -20.06
N VAL A 121 -9.47 1.83 -19.35
CA VAL A 121 -8.23 2.38 -19.90
C VAL A 121 -7.35 1.25 -20.45
N PRO A 122 -6.73 1.41 -21.65
CA PRO A 122 -5.76 0.46 -22.16
C PRO A 122 -4.59 0.27 -21.20
N ARG A 123 -4.03 -0.94 -21.17
CA ARG A 123 -2.85 -1.24 -20.33
C ARG A 123 -1.55 -0.97 -21.10
N PRO A 124 -0.47 -0.56 -20.42
CA PRO A 124 0.86 -0.54 -21.02
C PRO A 124 1.26 -1.88 -21.62
N ARG A 125 2.15 -1.82 -22.62
CA ARG A 125 2.49 -2.97 -23.47
C ARG A 125 3.05 -4.18 -22.72
N TYR A 126 3.90 -3.94 -21.71
CA TYR A 126 4.64 -5.01 -21.04
C TYR A 126 4.07 -5.31 -19.65
N ASP A 127 3.59 -6.55 -19.45
CA ASP A 127 3.22 -7.15 -18.16
C ASP A 127 4.24 -8.23 -17.79
N ASP A 128 5.49 -7.83 -17.69
CA ASP A 128 6.61 -8.74 -17.46
C ASP A 128 6.66 -9.29 -16.01
N LEU A 129 6.13 -8.54 -15.06
CA LEU A 129 5.98 -9.04 -13.69
C LEU A 129 4.81 -10.03 -13.56
N ALA A 130 3.77 -9.91 -14.38
CA ALA A 130 2.61 -10.81 -14.40
C ALA A 130 2.05 -11.13 -12.99
N VAL A 131 2.04 -10.14 -12.11
CA VAL A 131 1.50 -10.26 -10.75
C VAL A 131 0.00 -10.00 -10.74
N PRO A 132 -0.76 -10.48 -9.74
CA PRO A 132 -2.17 -10.15 -9.57
C PRO A 132 -2.42 -8.63 -9.58
N ASP A 133 -3.55 -8.20 -10.14
CA ASP A 133 -4.02 -6.82 -10.03
C ASP A 133 -4.60 -6.55 -8.63
N VAL A 134 -5.17 -7.58 -8.00
CA VAL A 134 -5.63 -7.57 -6.61
C VAL A 134 -5.18 -8.87 -5.94
N ASP A 135 -4.67 -8.77 -4.74
CA ASP A 135 -4.33 -9.93 -3.89
C ASP A 135 -4.69 -9.61 -2.44
N LEU A 136 -5.76 -10.22 -1.94
CA LEU A 136 -6.33 -10.00 -0.61
C LEU A 136 -6.52 -11.34 0.08
N ALA A 137 -5.81 -11.56 1.17
CA ALA A 137 -5.91 -12.74 2.01
C ALA A 137 -6.84 -12.46 3.21
N LEU A 138 -7.63 -13.46 3.63
CA LEU A 138 -8.65 -13.33 4.67
C LEU A 138 -8.23 -14.11 5.91
N TYR A 139 -8.08 -13.40 7.03
CA TYR A 139 -7.47 -13.89 8.27
C TYR A 139 -8.49 -14.00 9.39
N ASP A 140 -8.41 -15.11 10.13
CA ASP A 140 -9.20 -15.38 11.33
C ASP A 140 -8.46 -15.05 12.63
N TRP A 141 -7.20 -14.60 12.53
CA TRP A 141 -6.40 -14.14 13.66
C TRP A 141 -5.46 -13.01 13.24
N VAL A 142 -5.11 -12.15 14.19
CA VAL A 142 -4.20 -11.03 14.02
C VAL A 142 -3.41 -10.86 15.32
N ILE A 143 -2.10 -10.57 15.23
CA ILE A 143 -1.38 -9.91 16.30
C ILE A 143 -1.45 -8.42 16.02
N ALA A 144 -1.92 -7.65 16.98
CA ALA A 144 -2.11 -6.21 16.85
C ALA A 144 -1.32 -5.47 17.94
N TRP A 145 -0.63 -4.41 17.56
CA TRP A 145 0.13 -3.52 18.45
C TRP A 145 -0.50 -2.14 18.48
N ASP A 146 -0.55 -1.55 19.68
CA ASP A 146 -0.78 -0.13 19.91
C ASP A 146 0.53 0.48 20.44
N HIS A 147 1.26 1.17 19.58
CA HIS A 147 2.57 1.74 19.91
C HIS A 147 2.49 2.87 20.90
N VAL A 148 1.37 3.63 20.94
CA VAL A 148 1.14 4.71 21.90
C VAL A 148 0.88 4.13 23.28
N ALA A 149 0.08 3.05 23.36
CA ALA A 149 -0.19 2.37 24.64
C ALA A 149 0.94 1.41 25.08
N GLY A 150 1.90 1.09 24.19
CA GLY A 150 2.95 0.10 24.45
C GLY A 150 2.43 -1.32 24.67
N ARG A 151 1.30 -1.68 24.04
CA ARG A 151 0.57 -2.94 24.25
C ARG A 151 0.43 -3.72 22.96
N ALA A 152 0.31 -5.04 23.08
CA ALA A 152 0.04 -5.93 21.96
C ALA A 152 -0.93 -7.05 22.35
N TRP A 153 -1.67 -7.58 21.37
CA TRP A 153 -2.67 -8.63 21.58
C TRP A 153 -2.65 -9.64 20.44
N VAL A 154 -2.95 -10.89 20.78
CA VAL A 154 -3.46 -11.89 19.83
C VAL A 154 -4.98 -11.78 19.84
N ILE A 155 -5.56 -11.52 18.67
CA ILE A 155 -7.01 -11.43 18.45
C ILE A 155 -7.38 -12.58 17.51
N SER A 156 -8.29 -13.47 17.94
CA SER A 156 -8.75 -14.61 17.15
C SER A 156 -10.27 -14.63 17.05
N THR A 157 -10.78 -14.54 15.84
CA THR A 157 -12.23 -14.43 15.57
C THR A 157 -12.90 -15.78 15.34
N GLY A 158 -12.13 -16.78 14.92
CA GLY A 158 -12.64 -18.12 14.58
C GLY A 158 -13.48 -18.20 13.30
N ILE A 159 -13.52 -17.13 12.48
CA ILE A 159 -14.14 -17.16 11.15
C ILE A 159 -13.35 -18.12 10.22
N PRO A 160 -13.96 -18.73 9.19
CA PRO A 160 -15.35 -18.58 8.75
C PRO A 160 -16.35 -19.49 9.52
N ASP A 161 -15.92 -20.22 10.55
CA ASP A 161 -16.80 -21.11 11.29
C ASP A 161 -17.89 -20.32 12.04
N VAL A 162 -18.99 -21.00 12.41
CA VAL A 162 -20.12 -20.39 13.14
C VAL A 162 -20.46 -21.18 14.42
N GLY A 163 -21.14 -20.55 15.37
CA GLY A 163 -21.55 -21.17 16.63
C GLY A 163 -20.37 -21.73 17.43
N THR A 164 -20.54 -22.90 18.03
CA THR A 164 -19.49 -23.55 18.85
C THR A 164 -18.25 -23.98 18.05
N ALA A 165 -18.37 -24.21 16.76
CA ALA A 165 -17.21 -24.49 15.89
C ALA A 165 -16.32 -23.25 15.80
N ARG A 166 -16.90 -22.05 15.68
CA ARG A 166 -16.19 -20.78 15.69
C ARG A 166 -15.39 -20.57 16.96
N GLU A 167 -15.98 -20.84 18.13
CA GLU A 167 -15.29 -20.71 19.42
C GLU A 167 -14.10 -21.68 19.53
N LYS A 168 -14.30 -22.95 19.11
CA LYS A 168 -13.24 -23.96 19.09
C LYS A 168 -12.10 -23.57 18.14
N ARG A 169 -12.44 -23.03 16.97
CA ARG A 169 -11.46 -22.55 16.00
C ARG A 169 -10.69 -21.37 16.57
N ALA A 170 -11.37 -20.39 17.15
CA ALA A 170 -10.73 -19.23 17.77
C ALA A 170 -9.75 -19.64 18.89
N ALA A 171 -10.15 -20.56 19.76
CA ALA A 171 -9.29 -21.08 20.82
C ALA A 171 -8.07 -21.82 20.26
N ARG A 172 -8.25 -22.67 19.29
CA ARG A 172 -7.16 -23.40 18.62
C ARG A 172 -6.17 -22.47 17.93
N ARG A 173 -6.64 -21.46 17.19
CA ARG A 173 -5.79 -20.47 16.52
C ARG A 173 -5.00 -19.66 17.52
N ARG A 174 -5.64 -19.15 18.57
CA ARG A 174 -4.95 -18.41 19.63
C ARG A 174 -3.84 -19.25 20.29
N SER A 175 -4.12 -20.50 20.67
CA SER A 175 -3.12 -21.39 21.26
C SER A 175 -1.95 -21.62 20.32
N TRP A 176 -2.22 -21.90 19.06
CA TRP A 176 -1.23 -22.13 18.05
C TRP A 176 -0.32 -20.88 17.79
N VAL A 177 -0.89 -19.66 17.76
CA VAL A 177 -0.10 -18.42 17.66
C VAL A 177 0.81 -18.27 18.87
N ASN A 178 0.29 -18.52 20.10
CA ASN A 178 1.07 -18.42 21.32
C ASN A 178 2.22 -19.44 21.39
N GLU A 179 1.99 -20.67 20.95
CA GLU A 179 3.02 -21.70 20.87
C GLU A 179 4.17 -21.22 19.96
N ARG A 180 3.86 -20.66 18.79
CA ARG A 180 4.88 -20.09 17.90
C ARG A 180 5.62 -18.90 18.50
N LEU A 181 4.94 -18.08 19.27
CA LEU A 181 5.59 -16.96 19.98
C LEU A 181 6.48 -17.44 21.13
N ALA A 182 6.13 -18.55 21.79
CA ALA A 182 6.88 -19.12 22.90
C ALA A 182 8.10 -19.92 22.45
N ASP A 183 8.07 -20.56 21.29
CA ASP A 183 9.18 -21.33 20.77
C ASP A 183 10.43 -20.46 20.64
N ARG A 184 11.48 -20.83 21.40
CA ARG A 184 12.81 -20.26 21.27
C ARG A 184 13.47 -20.79 19.99
N TRP A 185 12.94 -20.45 18.85
CA TRP A 185 13.63 -20.66 17.60
C TRP A 185 14.92 -19.83 17.65
N LEU A 186 16.02 -20.54 17.82
CA LEU A 186 17.35 -19.99 17.58
C LEU A 186 17.31 -19.40 16.17
N ALA A 187 17.49 -18.10 16.09
CA ALA A 187 17.44 -17.32 14.87
C ALA A 187 18.55 -17.77 13.91
N GLY A 188 18.27 -18.81 13.15
CA GLY A 188 18.91 -19.04 11.87
C GLY A 188 17.91 -18.64 10.81
N TRP A 189 18.18 -17.60 10.06
CA TRP A 189 17.42 -17.21 8.88
C TRP A 189 17.47 -18.39 7.89
N ALA A 190 16.52 -19.32 8.00
CA ALA A 190 16.42 -20.42 7.06
C ALA A 190 15.85 -19.85 5.77
N VAL A 191 16.69 -19.77 4.75
CA VAL A 191 16.26 -19.55 3.37
C VAL A 191 15.28 -20.66 3.03
N ARG A 192 14.02 -20.33 2.92
CA ARG A 192 13.02 -21.25 2.40
C ARG A 192 13.30 -21.45 0.92
N ASP A 193 13.64 -22.66 0.52
CA ASP A 193 13.49 -23.07 -0.87
C ASP A 193 12.00 -22.97 -1.20
N SER A 194 11.62 -21.92 -1.92
CA SER A 194 10.20 -21.62 -2.24
C SER A 194 9.68 -22.55 -3.34
N THR A 195 9.82 -23.84 -3.12
CA THR A 195 9.17 -24.89 -3.94
C THR A 195 7.72 -25.11 -3.53
N ALA A 196 7.05 -24.12 -2.92
CA ALA A 196 5.64 -24.21 -2.66
C ALA A 196 4.86 -24.18 -3.98
N ALA A 197 4.37 -25.32 -4.37
CA ALA A 197 3.54 -25.62 -5.54
C ALA A 197 2.16 -24.91 -5.52
N HIS A 198 2.11 -23.61 -5.33
CA HIS A 198 0.86 -22.84 -5.24
C HIS A 198 0.68 -21.80 -6.34
N LEU A 199 1.55 -21.82 -7.35
CA LEU A 199 1.49 -20.86 -8.43
C LEU A 199 1.15 -21.56 -9.74
N THR A 200 -0.13 -21.75 -10.02
CA THR A 200 -0.52 -21.67 -11.41
C THR A 200 -0.27 -20.22 -11.83
N ALA A 201 0.87 -19.98 -12.46
CA ALA A 201 1.18 -18.70 -13.09
C ALA A 201 -0.04 -18.31 -13.94
N TYR A 202 -0.47 -17.03 -13.81
CA TYR A 202 -1.40 -16.52 -14.81
C TYR A 202 -0.80 -16.75 -16.19
N PRO A 203 -1.57 -17.22 -17.17
CA PRO A 203 -1.09 -17.33 -18.54
C PRO A 203 -0.71 -15.92 -18.99
N SER A 204 0.55 -15.61 -18.88
CA SER A 204 1.11 -14.32 -19.31
C SER A 204 1.81 -14.55 -20.63
N ASN A 205 1.42 -13.78 -21.61
CA ASN A 205 2.24 -13.57 -22.79
C ASN A 205 3.39 -12.64 -22.36
N ARG A 206 4.39 -13.21 -21.64
CA ARG A 206 5.49 -12.46 -21.04
C ARG A 206 6.41 -11.94 -22.14
N LEU A 207 6.08 -10.76 -22.66
CA LEU A 207 7.05 -9.99 -23.42
C LEU A 207 8.10 -9.47 -22.43
N THR A 208 9.37 -9.67 -22.71
CA THR A 208 10.46 -9.10 -21.92
C THR A 208 10.41 -7.58 -22.05
N ALA A 209 10.25 -6.89 -20.94
CA ALA A 209 10.28 -5.44 -20.91
C ALA A 209 11.68 -4.91 -21.28
N PRO A 210 11.77 -3.72 -21.87
CA PRO A 210 13.06 -3.07 -22.08
C PRO A 210 13.73 -2.78 -20.73
N SER A 211 15.06 -2.93 -20.70
CA SER A 211 15.86 -2.72 -19.50
C SER A 211 17.21 -2.12 -19.90
N TYR A 212 17.51 -0.95 -19.35
CA TYR A 212 18.69 -0.14 -19.71
C TYR A 212 19.49 0.21 -18.47
N PRO A 213 20.83 0.26 -18.52
CA PRO A 213 21.64 0.71 -17.37
C PRO A 213 21.33 2.17 -17.02
N VAL A 214 21.30 2.48 -15.73
CA VAL A 214 21.17 3.85 -15.22
C VAL A 214 22.57 4.40 -14.99
N PRO A 215 23.02 5.45 -15.73
CA PRO A 215 24.40 5.92 -15.68
C PRO A 215 24.89 6.29 -14.28
N ASP A 216 24.03 6.94 -13.49
CA ASP A 216 24.38 7.47 -12.16
C ASP A 216 24.15 6.46 -11.02
N LEU A 217 23.70 5.24 -11.33
CA LEU A 217 23.39 4.19 -10.34
C LEU A 217 23.98 2.84 -10.79
N PRO A 218 25.27 2.56 -10.52
CA PRO A 218 25.91 1.31 -10.91
C PRO A 218 25.14 0.07 -10.40
N GLY A 219 24.92 -0.91 -11.28
CA GLY A 219 24.18 -2.14 -10.97
C GLY A 219 22.66 -1.99 -10.99
N VAL A 220 22.14 -0.79 -11.23
CA VAL A 220 20.71 -0.50 -11.40
C VAL A 220 20.37 -0.33 -12.86
N ARG A 221 19.22 -0.86 -13.28
CA ARG A 221 18.67 -0.73 -14.62
C ARG A 221 17.30 -0.07 -14.56
N SER A 222 16.84 0.52 -15.67
CA SER A 222 15.52 1.15 -15.81
C SER A 222 14.80 0.63 -17.04
N ASN A 223 13.46 0.63 -17.00
CA ASN A 223 12.61 0.39 -18.15
C ASN A 223 12.63 1.53 -19.19
N PHE A 224 13.30 2.64 -18.88
CA PHE A 224 13.57 3.77 -19.79
C PHE A 224 15.07 3.98 -19.99
N THR A 225 15.46 4.43 -21.17
CA THR A 225 16.70 5.20 -21.31
C THR A 225 16.49 6.61 -20.76
N ARG A 226 17.58 7.31 -20.34
CA ARG A 226 17.45 8.72 -19.94
C ARG A 226 16.75 9.55 -21.01
N ALA A 227 17.19 9.48 -22.28
CA ALA A 227 16.55 10.21 -23.37
C ALA A 227 15.08 9.83 -23.56
N GLY A 228 14.72 8.54 -23.42
CA GLY A 228 13.35 8.08 -23.48
C GLY A 228 12.45 8.68 -22.41
N TYR A 229 12.95 8.77 -21.17
CA TYR A 229 12.22 9.40 -20.07
C TYR A 229 12.04 10.91 -20.29
N LEU A 230 13.10 11.63 -20.70
CA LEU A 230 13.01 13.06 -21.02
C LEU A 230 11.97 13.34 -22.12
N ASN A 231 11.95 12.52 -23.17
CA ASN A 231 10.96 12.63 -24.23
C ASN A 231 9.53 12.36 -23.72
N ALA A 232 9.35 11.38 -22.82
CA ALA A 232 8.05 11.11 -22.22
C ALA A 232 7.58 12.28 -21.37
N VAL A 233 8.44 12.90 -20.57
CA VAL A 233 8.12 14.14 -19.82
C VAL A 233 7.72 15.26 -20.77
N ALA A 234 8.51 15.52 -21.83
CA ALA A 234 8.18 16.55 -22.81
C ALA A 234 6.81 16.28 -23.46
N ARG A 235 6.48 15.01 -23.73
CA ARG A 235 5.18 14.63 -24.27
C ARG A 235 4.02 14.90 -23.29
N VAL A 236 4.22 14.66 -22.00
CA VAL A 236 3.21 15.05 -20.98
C VAL A 236 2.99 16.55 -20.98
N ILE A 237 4.06 17.35 -21.04
CA ILE A 237 3.99 18.82 -21.11
C ILE A 237 3.18 19.27 -22.34
N GLU A 238 3.38 18.64 -23.51
CA GLU A 238 2.58 18.90 -24.71
C GLU A 238 1.08 18.65 -24.46
N TYR A 239 0.71 17.55 -23.78
CA TYR A 239 -0.68 17.27 -23.42
C TYR A 239 -1.26 18.32 -22.45
N VAL A 240 -0.44 18.84 -21.52
CA VAL A 240 -0.86 19.94 -20.66
C VAL A 240 -1.15 21.21 -21.46
N PHE A 241 -0.25 21.62 -22.37
CA PHE A 241 -0.48 22.78 -23.23
C PHE A 241 -1.60 22.61 -24.26
N ALA A 242 -1.88 21.38 -24.68
CA ALA A 242 -3.03 21.07 -25.51
C ALA A 242 -4.37 21.16 -24.74
N GLY A 243 -4.34 21.26 -23.40
CA GLY A 243 -5.53 21.31 -22.58
C GLY A 243 -6.17 19.94 -22.27
N ASP A 244 -5.47 18.87 -22.57
CA ASP A 244 -5.94 17.50 -22.27
C ASP A 244 -5.97 17.20 -20.76
N ILE A 245 -4.94 17.67 -20.05
CA ILE A 245 -4.74 17.44 -18.61
C ILE A 245 -4.10 18.67 -17.94
N PHE A 246 -4.22 18.77 -16.62
CA PHE A 246 -3.47 19.72 -15.80
C PHE A 246 -2.16 19.12 -15.30
N GLN A 247 -2.16 17.80 -15.03
CA GLN A 247 -1.03 17.04 -14.50
C GLN A 247 -1.16 15.57 -14.87
N ALA A 248 -0.01 14.90 -15.10
CA ALA A 248 0.07 13.43 -15.04
C ALA A 248 1.30 13.00 -14.24
N ASN A 249 1.14 11.95 -13.42
CA ASN A 249 2.25 11.37 -12.66
C ASN A 249 2.98 10.35 -13.53
N LEU A 250 4.13 10.75 -14.11
CA LEU A 250 4.96 9.87 -14.93
C LEU A 250 6.02 9.16 -14.09
N SER A 251 6.25 7.87 -14.35
CA SER A 251 7.20 7.06 -13.58
C SER A 251 8.12 6.21 -14.44
N GLN A 252 9.28 5.86 -13.89
CA GLN A 252 10.16 4.81 -14.39
C GLN A 252 10.31 3.70 -13.37
N ARG A 253 10.51 2.46 -13.85
CA ARG A 253 10.75 1.30 -13.00
C ARG A 253 12.22 0.94 -13.02
N LEU A 254 12.83 0.95 -11.84
CA LEU A 254 14.19 0.53 -11.61
C LEU A 254 14.23 -0.94 -11.20
N GLU A 255 15.31 -1.64 -11.55
CA GLU A 255 15.55 -3.02 -11.16
C GLU A 255 17.00 -3.25 -10.77
N ALA A 256 17.22 -4.11 -9.78
CA ALA A 256 18.53 -4.51 -9.30
C ALA A 256 18.47 -5.92 -8.68
N PRO A 257 19.59 -6.65 -8.59
CA PRO A 257 19.63 -7.92 -7.87
C PRO A 257 19.28 -7.76 -6.38
N LEU A 258 18.54 -8.72 -5.83
CA LEU A 258 18.29 -8.77 -4.40
C LEU A 258 19.60 -9.17 -3.66
N VAL A 259 19.94 -8.43 -2.62
CA VAL A 259 21.02 -8.76 -1.69
C VAL A 259 20.43 -9.17 -0.34
N GLY A 260 20.68 -10.41 0.07
CA GLY A 260 20.08 -11.00 1.27
C GLY A 260 18.65 -11.50 1.03
N THR A 261 17.86 -11.56 2.08
CA THR A 261 16.46 -11.97 2.03
C THR A 261 15.52 -10.79 1.82
N PRO A 262 14.27 -11.03 1.36
CA PRO A 262 13.27 -9.96 1.25
C PRO A 262 12.95 -9.28 2.59
N LEU A 263 12.93 -10.01 3.72
CA LEU A 263 12.68 -9.44 5.03
C LEU A 263 13.86 -8.56 5.51
N GLU A 264 15.10 -8.93 5.20
CA GLU A 264 16.27 -8.07 5.45
C GLU A 264 16.23 -6.80 4.59
N LEU A 265 15.77 -6.88 3.33
CA LEU A 265 15.53 -5.71 2.51
C LEU A 265 14.49 -4.80 3.16
N TYR A 266 13.39 -5.38 3.65
CA TYR A 266 12.35 -4.62 4.34
C TYR A 266 12.89 -3.95 5.63
N ASP A 267 13.67 -4.65 6.44
CA ASP A 267 14.31 -4.08 7.64
C ASP A 267 15.20 -2.88 7.31
N ARG A 268 16.04 -3.01 6.26
CA ARG A 268 16.86 -1.89 5.79
C ARG A 268 16.03 -0.71 5.30
N LEU A 269 14.96 -0.99 4.54
CA LEU A 269 14.05 0.03 4.02
C LEU A 269 13.33 0.77 5.17
N ARG A 270 12.77 0.03 6.12
CA ARG A 270 12.06 0.54 7.29
C ARG A 270 12.93 1.46 8.15
N ARG A 271 14.20 1.11 8.35
CA ARG A 271 15.16 1.91 9.13
C ARG A 271 15.60 3.19 8.42
N ARG A 272 15.75 3.14 7.09
CA ARG A 272 16.21 4.29 6.29
C ARG A 272 15.10 5.26 5.91
N ASN A 273 13.90 4.74 5.72
CA ASN A 273 12.70 5.50 5.40
C ASN A 273 11.57 5.12 6.36
N PRO A 274 11.64 5.50 7.65
CA PRO A 274 10.54 5.24 8.57
C PRO A 274 9.28 5.95 8.08
N ALA A 275 8.17 5.22 8.02
CA ALA A 275 6.91 5.73 7.49
C ALA A 275 5.71 5.12 8.22
N PRO A 276 4.58 5.86 8.36
CA PRO A 276 3.42 5.42 9.13
C PRO A 276 2.62 4.29 8.48
N PHE A 277 2.80 4.04 7.17
CA PHE A 277 2.10 3.00 6.42
C PHE A 277 3.09 2.06 5.75
N SER A 278 4.07 1.60 6.53
CA SER A 278 5.01 0.56 6.08
C SER A 278 4.30 -0.79 5.99
N ALA A 279 4.76 -1.67 5.10
CA ALA A 279 4.18 -3.00 4.97
C ALA A 279 5.19 -4.01 4.40
N TYR A 280 5.08 -5.24 4.87
CA TYR A 280 5.75 -6.40 4.30
C TYR A 280 4.70 -7.47 3.99
N LEU A 281 4.55 -7.83 2.71
CA LEU A 281 3.58 -8.81 2.25
C LEU A 281 4.27 -9.92 1.47
N GLU A 282 3.96 -11.17 1.78
CA GLU A 282 4.34 -12.33 0.98
C GLU A 282 3.11 -12.84 0.21
N CYS A 283 3.13 -12.65 -1.10
CA CYS A 283 2.04 -12.97 -2.02
C CYS A 283 2.52 -14.04 -3.03
N GLY A 284 2.76 -15.25 -2.54
CA GLY A 284 3.31 -16.33 -3.35
C GLY A 284 4.77 -16.11 -3.74
N ASP A 285 5.06 -15.92 -5.04
CA ASP A 285 6.42 -15.63 -5.55
C ASP A 285 6.75 -14.14 -5.58
N LEU A 286 5.81 -13.29 -5.17
CA LEU A 286 5.98 -11.85 -5.01
C LEU A 286 6.12 -11.49 -3.54
N VAL A 287 7.11 -10.67 -3.21
CA VAL A 287 7.18 -9.98 -1.93
C VAL A 287 7.06 -8.48 -2.16
N VAL A 288 6.25 -7.83 -1.35
CA VAL A 288 6.08 -6.37 -1.35
C VAL A 288 6.68 -5.81 -0.07
N ALA A 289 7.71 -4.96 -0.20
CA ALA A 289 8.35 -4.23 0.89
C ALA A 289 8.08 -2.74 0.71
N SER A 290 7.17 -2.19 1.50
CA SER A 290 6.68 -0.82 1.38
C SER A 290 7.07 0.05 2.58
N SER A 291 7.39 1.31 2.30
CA SER A 291 7.64 2.36 3.29
C SER A 291 6.86 3.61 2.91
N SER A 292 5.54 3.45 2.74
CA SER A 292 4.67 4.53 2.28
C SER A 292 4.38 5.55 3.38
N PRO A 293 4.52 6.86 3.09
CA PRO A 293 4.14 7.91 4.02
C PRO A 293 2.67 8.32 3.92
N GLU A 294 1.95 7.91 2.86
CA GLU A 294 0.68 8.51 2.47
C GLU A 294 -0.51 7.59 2.74
N ARG A 295 -1.50 8.08 3.54
CA ARG A 295 -2.80 7.42 3.67
C ARG A 295 -3.61 7.64 2.40
N PHE A 296 -4.17 6.55 1.88
CA PHE A 296 -5.15 6.64 0.79
C PHE A 296 -6.56 6.86 1.34
N LEU A 297 -7.12 5.85 2.01
CA LEU A 297 -8.49 5.89 2.53
C LEU A 297 -8.54 5.24 3.92
N ARG A 298 -9.27 5.86 4.82
CA ARG A 298 -9.65 5.31 6.11
C ARG A 298 -11.16 5.36 6.26
N VAL A 299 -11.74 4.27 6.78
CA VAL A 299 -13.15 4.20 7.17
C VAL A 299 -13.22 3.67 8.59
N GLU A 300 -13.93 4.38 9.44
CA GLU A 300 -14.26 3.94 10.79
C GLU A 300 -15.53 3.06 10.78
N PRO A 301 -15.76 2.24 11.81
CA PRO A 301 -16.95 1.38 11.89
C PRO A 301 -18.29 2.15 11.87
N ASP A 302 -18.29 3.42 12.20
CA ASP A 302 -19.47 4.31 12.13
C ASP A 302 -19.73 4.88 10.72
N GLY A 303 -18.87 4.57 9.74
CA GLY A 303 -18.96 5.06 8.37
C GLY A 303 -18.25 6.39 8.11
N SER A 304 -17.56 6.95 9.10
CA SER A 304 -16.72 8.14 8.91
C SER A 304 -15.55 7.82 7.98
N VAL A 305 -15.28 8.70 7.01
CA VAL A 305 -14.25 8.55 5.98
C VAL A 305 -13.20 9.64 6.11
N GLU A 306 -11.94 9.27 5.89
CA GLU A 306 -10.82 10.21 5.81
C GLU A 306 -9.89 9.84 4.65
N THR A 307 -9.33 10.85 3.96
CA THR A 307 -8.19 10.72 3.05
C THR A 307 -7.23 11.88 3.28
N ARG A 308 -5.91 11.62 3.16
CA ARG A 308 -4.86 12.60 3.51
C ARG A 308 -3.79 12.71 2.42
N PRO A 309 -4.07 13.43 1.32
CA PRO A 309 -3.09 13.60 0.24
C PRO A 309 -1.90 14.44 0.69
N ILE A 310 -0.72 14.01 0.24
CA ILE A 310 0.55 14.71 0.42
C ILE A 310 0.96 15.33 -0.92
N LYS A 311 1.22 16.65 -0.94
CA LYS A 311 1.87 17.34 -2.04
C LYS A 311 2.86 18.37 -1.51
N GLY A 312 4.06 18.36 -2.06
CA GLY A 312 5.14 19.18 -1.56
C GLY A 312 5.91 18.50 -0.41
N THR A 313 7.22 18.51 -0.55
CA THR A 313 8.16 17.93 0.43
C THR A 313 9.42 18.78 0.48
N ARG A 314 9.92 19.02 1.69
CA ARG A 314 11.24 19.64 1.93
C ARG A 314 12.02 18.79 2.93
N PRO A 315 13.34 18.67 2.80
CA PRO A 315 14.16 17.99 3.79
C PRO A 315 14.13 18.73 5.13
N ARG A 316 14.46 18.02 6.21
CA ARG A 316 14.72 18.66 7.51
C ARG A 316 15.97 19.53 7.43
N GLY A 317 15.96 20.66 8.14
CA GLY A 317 17.07 21.61 8.18
C GLY A 317 18.14 21.25 9.20
N HIS A 318 19.36 21.77 8.98
CA HIS A 318 20.44 21.67 9.95
C HIS A 318 20.26 22.76 11.04
N GLY A 319 19.62 22.39 12.14
CA GLY A 319 19.29 23.28 13.26
C GLY A 319 17.90 23.94 13.15
N PRO A 320 17.37 24.47 14.29
CA PRO A 320 15.98 24.93 14.38
C PRO A 320 15.59 26.03 13.41
N GLU A 321 16.49 27.01 13.20
CA GLU A 321 16.20 28.16 12.31
C GLU A 321 16.11 27.75 10.83
N HIS A 322 17.05 26.91 10.37
CA HIS A 322 17.05 26.41 9.00
C HIS A 322 15.85 25.45 8.76
N ASP A 323 15.53 24.62 9.75
CA ASP A 323 14.37 23.71 9.69
C ASP A 323 13.06 24.50 9.56
N ALA A 324 12.89 25.52 10.40
CA ALA A 324 11.73 26.41 10.32
C ALA A 324 11.66 27.21 9.01
N ALA A 325 12.81 27.58 8.42
CA ALA A 325 12.85 28.26 7.13
C ALA A 325 12.38 27.35 5.99
N LEU A 326 12.80 26.08 5.99
CA LEU A 326 12.35 25.08 4.99
C LEU A 326 10.86 24.78 5.12
N ALA A 327 10.34 24.66 6.35
CA ALA A 327 8.91 24.46 6.60
C ALA A 327 8.09 25.67 6.10
N ARG A 328 8.54 26.92 6.36
CA ARG A 328 7.88 28.12 5.83
C ARG A 328 7.93 28.19 4.31
N ALA A 329 9.09 27.92 3.70
CA ALA A 329 9.23 27.89 2.25
C ALA A 329 8.28 26.86 1.58
N LEU A 330 8.01 25.74 2.25
CA LEU A 330 7.02 24.78 1.80
C LEU A 330 5.58 25.32 1.94
N ALA A 331 5.25 25.91 3.09
CA ALA A 331 3.93 26.50 3.35
C ALA A 331 3.58 27.65 2.39
N GLU A 332 4.58 28.42 1.96
CA GLU A 332 4.44 29.61 1.09
C GLU A 332 4.60 29.26 -0.41
N SER A 333 4.88 28.01 -0.76
CA SER A 333 5.07 27.59 -2.14
C SER A 333 3.73 27.57 -2.91
N ASP A 334 3.54 28.54 -3.79
CA ASP A 334 2.35 28.64 -4.64
C ASP A 334 2.15 27.39 -5.51
N LYS A 335 3.25 26.83 -6.05
CA LYS A 335 3.23 25.58 -6.83
C LYS A 335 2.69 24.42 -5.99
N ASP A 336 3.30 24.15 -4.82
CA ASP A 336 2.91 23.01 -3.97
C ASP A 336 1.46 23.14 -3.48
N ARG A 337 1.01 24.38 -3.18
CA ARG A 337 -0.38 24.68 -2.80
C ARG A 337 -1.36 24.46 -3.95
N ALA A 338 -1.05 24.91 -5.17
CA ALA A 338 -1.89 24.74 -6.34
C ALA A 338 -2.06 23.24 -6.68
N GLU A 339 -0.97 22.48 -6.65
CA GLU A 339 -1.02 21.03 -6.84
C GLU A 339 -1.86 20.33 -5.74
N ASN A 340 -1.70 20.76 -4.48
CA ASN A 340 -2.46 20.20 -3.37
C ASN A 340 -3.98 20.48 -3.51
N VAL A 341 -4.38 21.71 -3.84
CA VAL A 341 -5.80 22.06 -4.07
C VAL A 341 -6.41 21.21 -5.18
N MET A 342 -5.69 21.02 -6.28
CA MET A 342 -6.17 20.20 -7.40
C MET A 342 -6.44 18.76 -6.96
N ILE A 343 -5.57 18.16 -6.15
CA ILE A 343 -5.75 16.80 -5.63
C ILE A 343 -6.86 16.75 -4.59
N VAL A 344 -6.95 17.74 -3.71
CA VAL A 344 -8.07 17.86 -2.74
C VAL A 344 -9.41 17.90 -3.46
N ASP A 345 -9.54 18.68 -4.53
CA ASP A 345 -10.80 18.77 -5.29
C ASP A 345 -11.14 17.45 -5.98
N LEU A 346 -10.14 16.76 -6.55
CA LEU A 346 -10.30 15.43 -7.12
C LEU A 346 -10.79 14.41 -6.08
N LEU A 347 -10.20 14.40 -4.88
CA LEU A 347 -10.61 13.49 -3.79
C LEU A 347 -12.00 13.86 -3.24
N ARG A 348 -12.35 15.14 -3.14
CA ARG A 348 -13.71 15.55 -2.81
C ARG A 348 -14.74 15.00 -3.80
N ASN A 349 -14.43 15.07 -5.10
CA ASN A 349 -15.26 14.48 -6.13
C ASN A 349 -15.38 12.96 -5.96
N ASP A 350 -14.27 12.26 -5.72
CA ASP A 350 -14.26 10.81 -5.51
C ASP A 350 -15.13 10.39 -4.30
N LEU A 351 -14.95 11.07 -3.15
CA LEU A 351 -15.73 10.81 -1.94
C LEU A 351 -17.21 11.12 -2.13
N SER A 352 -17.55 12.20 -2.86
CA SER A 352 -18.95 12.62 -3.09
C SER A 352 -19.80 11.58 -3.84
N ARG A 353 -19.15 10.61 -4.51
CA ARG A 353 -19.82 9.51 -5.23
C ARG A 353 -20.43 8.46 -4.30
N VAL A 354 -20.00 8.40 -3.04
CA VAL A 354 -20.41 7.38 -2.07
C VAL A 354 -20.68 7.91 -0.67
N CYS A 355 -20.39 9.18 -0.41
CA CYS A 355 -20.68 9.83 0.87
C CYS A 355 -22.01 10.58 0.82
N ARG A 356 -22.64 10.73 1.98
CA ARG A 356 -23.87 11.49 2.15
C ARG A 356 -23.67 12.93 1.67
N PRO A 357 -24.63 13.50 0.89
CA PRO A 357 -24.56 14.87 0.45
C PRO A 357 -24.36 15.85 1.61
N GLY A 358 -23.44 16.80 1.44
CA GLY A 358 -23.11 17.82 2.44
C GLY A 358 -22.16 17.37 3.55
N THR A 359 -21.73 16.10 3.59
CA THR A 359 -20.77 15.62 4.60
C THR A 359 -19.32 15.73 4.14
N VAL A 360 -19.07 15.79 2.82
CA VAL A 360 -17.71 15.93 2.28
C VAL A 360 -17.18 17.33 2.55
N ARG A 361 -16.11 17.44 3.33
CA ARG A 361 -15.49 18.70 3.75
C ARG A 361 -13.99 18.58 3.88
N VAL A 362 -13.30 19.72 3.94
CA VAL A 362 -11.83 19.83 4.09
C VAL A 362 -11.55 20.52 5.41
N PRO A 363 -11.43 19.79 6.53
CA PRO A 363 -11.18 20.41 7.84
C PRO A 363 -9.77 20.98 7.95
N GLU A 364 -8.81 20.42 7.22
CA GLU A 364 -7.41 20.86 7.21
C GLU A 364 -6.95 21.04 5.76
N LEU A 365 -6.44 22.23 5.45
CA LEU A 365 -5.90 22.58 4.14
C LEU A 365 -4.50 23.18 4.32
N PHE A 366 -3.48 22.62 3.62
CA PHE A 366 -2.08 23.08 3.64
C PHE A 366 -1.40 23.00 5.02
N THR A 367 -1.67 21.96 5.78
CA THR A 367 -0.98 21.73 7.06
C THR A 367 0.43 21.21 6.81
N ILE A 368 1.42 21.81 7.48
CA ILE A 368 2.80 21.28 7.46
C ILE A 368 2.92 20.21 8.52
N GLU A 369 3.27 19.01 8.09
CA GLU A 369 3.59 17.88 8.96
C GLU A 369 5.10 17.65 9.00
N HIS A 370 5.61 17.45 10.22
CA HIS A 370 7.04 17.24 10.48
C HIS A 370 7.31 15.74 10.68
N TYR A 371 8.11 15.17 9.78
CA TYR A 371 8.59 13.80 9.89
C TYR A 371 10.08 13.79 10.25
N ALA A 372 10.61 12.63 10.58
CA ALA A 372 12.00 12.50 11.00
C ALA A 372 13.01 13.04 9.98
N THR A 373 12.71 12.91 8.68
CA THR A 373 13.63 13.26 7.58
C THR A 373 13.12 14.37 6.68
N VAL A 374 11.83 14.69 6.73
CA VAL A 374 11.19 15.64 5.80
C VAL A 374 10.03 16.41 6.46
N HIS A 375 9.68 17.56 5.85
CA HIS A 375 8.40 18.24 6.02
C HIS A 375 7.49 17.90 4.85
N HIS A 376 6.22 17.64 5.11
CA HIS A 376 5.19 17.43 4.10
C HIS A 376 4.09 18.48 4.18
N LEU A 377 3.57 18.89 3.03
CA LEU A 377 2.34 19.69 2.92
C LEU A 377 1.17 18.72 2.74
N VAL A 378 0.29 18.66 3.73
CA VAL A 378 -0.80 17.69 3.82
C VAL A 378 -2.13 18.42 3.90
N SER A 379 -3.15 17.86 3.29
CA SER A 379 -4.55 18.26 3.48
C SER A 379 -5.40 17.07 3.91
N THR A 380 -6.50 17.33 4.61
CA THR A 380 -7.42 16.27 5.07
C THR A 380 -8.78 16.49 4.44
N VAL A 381 -9.32 15.46 3.79
CA VAL A 381 -10.69 15.44 3.29
C VAL A 381 -11.46 14.37 4.04
N VAL A 382 -12.62 14.72 4.58
CA VAL A 382 -13.48 13.80 5.34
C VAL A 382 -14.88 13.73 4.73
N GLY A 383 -15.61 12.67 5.08
CA GLY A 383 -17.00 12.47 4.69
C GLY A 383 -17.66 11.39 5.55
N GLU A 384 -18.92 11.09 5.28
CA GLU A 384 -19.66 10.00 5.91
C GLU A 384 -20.30 9.14 4.82
N LEU A 385 -20.06 7.83 4.83
CA LEU A 385 -20.65 6.93 3.84
C LEU A 385 -22.18 6.98 3.89
N GLU A 386 -22.81 6.83 2.73
CA GLU A 386 -24.24 6.55 2.65
C GLU A 386 -24.57 5.22 3.36
N PRO A 387 -25.77 5.08 3.99
CA PRO A 387 -26.10 3.87 4.77
C PRO A 387 -26.00 2.56 4.02
N GLU A 388 -26.18 2.57 2.69
CA GLU A 388 -26.12 1.38 1.83
C GLU A 388 -24.74 1.14 1.22
N ARG A 389 -23.79 2.06 1.47
CA ARG A 389 -22.41 1.97 0.97
C ARG A 389 -21.48 1.47 2.06
N GLY A 390 -20.45 0.76 1.64
CA GLY A 390 -19.43 0.26 2.53
C GLY A 390 -18.01 0.63 2.09
N PRO A 391 -17.00 0.24 2.88
CA PRO A 391 -15.61 0.58 2.59
C PRO A 391 -15.12 0.15 1.20
N LEU A 392 -15.61 -0.99 0.69
CA LEU A 392 -15.25 -1.48 -0.65
C LEU A 392 -15.89 -0.65 -1.78
N ASP A 393 -17.04 0.00 -1.53
CA ASP A 393 -17.64 0.93 -2.49
C ASP A 393 -16.80 2.22 -2.56
N LEU A 394 -16.25 2.66 -1.42
CA LEU A 394 -15.34 3.80 -1.37
C LEU A 394 -14.05 3.51 -2.14
N ILE A 395 -13.41 2.34 -1.92
CA ILE A 395 -12.25 1.95 -2.73
C ILE A 395 -12.58 2.03 -4.22
N ARG A 396 -13.69 1.46 -4.66
CA ARG A 396 -14.11 1.46 -6.06
C ARG A 396 -14.34 2.88 -6.61
N ALA A 397 -14.89 3.78 -5.81
CA ALA A 397 -15.17 5.15 -6.22
C ALA A 397 -13.93 6.02 -6.34
N ALA A 398 -12.93 5.81 -5.46
CA ALA A 398 -11.74 6.65 -5.37
C ALA A 398 -10.52 6.10 -6.11
N PHE A 399 -10.50 4.79 -6.43
CA PHE A 399 -9.33 4.12 -6.99
C PHE A 399 -9.18 4.35 -8.52
N PRO A 400 -7.91 4.50 -9.02
CA PRO A 400 -6.70 4.73 -8.25
C PRO A 400 -6.66 6.15 -7.65
N GLY A 401 -5.79 6.34 -6.66
CA GLY A 401 -5.66 7.62 -5.95
C GLY A 401 -5.35 8.79 -6.87
N GLY A 402 -5.94 9.96 -6.58
CA GLY A 402 -5.71 11.18 -7.37
C GLY A 402 -4.28 11.68 -7.31
N SER A 403 -3.63 11.56 -6.14
CA SER A 403 -2.26 12.07 -5.90
C SER A 403 -1.19 11.41 -6.77
N ILE A 404 -1.48 10.19 -7.28
CA ILE A 404 -0.53 9.36 -8.05
C ILE A 404 -0.96 9.13 -9.50
N THR A 405 -2.05 9.74 -9.95
CA THR A 405 -2.54 9.68 -11.33
C THR A 405 -2.39 11.03 -12.04
N GLY A 406 -3.28 11.94 -11.79
CA GLY A 406 -3.33 13.27 -12.38
C GLY A 406 -4.76 13.76 -12.55
N ALA A 407 -4.93 14.89 -13.20
CA ALA A 407 -6.22 15.53 -13.39
C ALA A 407 -6.41 16.03 -14.84
N PRO A 408 -7.54 15.73 -15.51
CA PRO A 408 -8.60 14.79 -15.09
C PRO A 408 -8.13 13.34 -15.02
N LYS A 409 -8.58 12.57 -14.01
CA LYS A 409 -8.04 11.26 -13.66
C LYS A 409 -7.98 10.28 -14.84
N VAL A 410 -9.10 10.04 -15.51
CA VAL A 410 -9.18 9.04 -16.60
C VAL A 410 -8.25 9.42 -17.75
N ARG A 411 -8.21 10.70 -18.15
CA ARG A 411 -7.34 11.15 -19.22
C ARG A 411 -5.85 11.02 -18.84
N ALA A 412 -5.49 11.39 -17.63
CA ALA A 412 -4.14 11.19 -17.12
C ALA A 412 -3.74 9.70 -17.13
N MET A 413 -4.63 8.79 -16.72
CA MET A 413 -4.40 7.34 -16.79
C MET A 413 -4.17 6.85 -18.22
N GLN A 414 -4.90 7.37 -19.20
CA GLN A 414 -4.70 7.04 -20.63
C GLN A 414 -3.31 7.47 -21.12
N ILE A 415 -2.90 8.70 -20.79
CA ILE A 415 -1.58 9.24 -21.16
C ILE A 415 -0.45 8.45 -20.48
N ILE A 416 -0.61 8.11 -19.20
CA ILE A 416 0.34 7.25 -18.48
C ILE A 416 0.47 5.89 -19.19
N ALA A 417 -0.65 5.28 -19.56
CA ALA A 417 -0.65 3.99 -20.26
C ALA A 417 -0.02 4.03 -21.65
N GLU A 418 -0.10 5.18 -22.34
CA GLU A 418 0.56 5.42 -23.63
C GLU A 418 2.07 5.55 -23.49
N LEU A 419 2.53 6.26 -22.46
CA LEU A 419 3.92 6.68 -22.33
C LEU A 419 4.79 5.72 -21.51
N GLU A 420 4.24 5.08 -20.46
CA GLU A 420 4.98 4.10 -19.67
C GLU A 420 5.05 2.76 -20.40
N PRO A 421 6.24 2.17 -20.61
CA PRO A 421 6.36 0.92 -21.34
C PRO A 421 5.79 -0.28 -20.58
N THR A 422 5.88 -0.28 -19.25
CA THR A 422 5.51 -1.40 -18.37
C THR A 422 4.29 -1.07 -17.50
N GLN A 423 3.49 -2.09 -17.20
CA GLN A 423 2.43 -1.99 -16.21
C GLN A 423 3.03 -1.64 -14.84
N ARG A 424 2.28 -0.88 -14.03
CA ARG A 424 2.72 -0.42 -12.69
C ARG A 424 2.63 -1.50 -11.63
N ALA A 425 1.83 -2.53 -11.86
CA ALA A 425 1.57 -3.61 -10.91
C ALA A 425 1.05 -3.05 -9.56
N VAL A 426 1.79 -3.27 -8.48
CA VAL A 426 1.43 -2.81 -7.13
C VAL A 426 1.72 -1.31 -6.93
N TYR A 427 2.71 -0.76 -7.65
CA TYR A 427 3.08 0.67 -7.53
C TYR A 427 1.92 1.59 -7.87
N CYS A 428 1.70 2.64 -7.08
CA CYS A 428 0.54 3.54 -7.19
C CYS A 428 -0.82 2.86 -6.98
N GLY A 429 -0.83 1.63 -6.47
CA GLY A 429 -2.00 0.98 -5.93
C GLY A 429 -2.22 1.32 -4.46
N SER A 430 -2.80 0.38 -3.71
CA SER A 430 -3.11 0.55 -2.30
C SER A 430 -2.80 -0.74 -1.51
N ILE A 431 -2.20 -0.59 -0.32
CA ILE A 431 -2.00 -1.67 0.65
C ILE A 431 -2.77 -1.34 1.92
N GLY A 432 -3.39 -2.35 2.54
CA GLY A 432 -4.06 -2.16 3.82
C GLY A 432 -4.96 -3.32 4.21
N TYR A 433 -5.95 -3.01 5.04
CA TYR A 433 -6.89 -4.00 5.57
C TYR A 433 -8.34 -3.54 5.49
N LEU A 434 -9.25 -4.50 5.47
CA LEU A 434 -10.67 -4.37 5.76
C LEU A 434 -11.03 -5.32 6.91
N SER A 435 -11.35 -4.77 8.07
CA SER A 435 -11.75 -5.52 9.26
C SER A 435 -13.18 -6.04 9.15
N VAL A 436 -13.46 -7.16 9.81
CA VAL A 436 -14.84 -7.66 10.04
C VAL A 436 -15.70 -6.67 10.84
N THR A 437 -15.08 -5.66 11.46
CA THR A 437 -15.76 -4.57 12.17
C THR A 437 -16.24 -3.43 11.27
N GLY A 438 -15.90 -3.48 9.97
CA GLY A 438 -16.15 -2.41 9.02
C GLY A 438 -15.04 -1.36 8.94
N ALA A 439 -14.04 -1.41 9.83
CA ALA A 439 -12.89 -0.52 9.75
C ALA A 439 -12.02 -0.85 8.52
N LEU A 440 -11.54 0.18 7.83
CA LEU A 440 -10.60 0.11 6.71
C LEU A 440 -9.51 1.14 6.92
N ASP A 441 -8.25 0.77 6.66
CA ASP A 441 -7.16 1.73 6.51
C ASP A 441 -6.21 1.26 5.42
N THR A 442 -5.93 2.13 4.45
CA THR A 442 -5.14 1.81 3.28
C THR A 442 -4.18 2.94 2.93
N SER A 443 -3.02 2.57 2.40
CA SER A 443 -1.99 3.50 1.93
C SER A 443 -1.97 3.63 0.41
N ILE A 444 -1.35 4.68 -0.10
CA ILE A 444 -0.86 4.76 -1.49
C ILE A 444 0.46 4.00 -1.57
N VAL A 445 0.61 3.12 -2.56
CA VAL A 445 1.84 2.32 -2.73
C VAL A 445 2.89 3.14 -3.47
N ILE A 446 3.69 3.84 -2.70
CA ILE A 446 4.90 4.57 -3.14
C ILE A 446 6.06 4.21 -2.21
N ARG A 447 7.29 4.51 -2.58
CA ARG A 447 8.50 4.11 -1.82
C ARG A 447 8.51 2.61 -1.50
N THR A 448 8.21 1.82 -2.51
CA THR A 448 7.97 0.39 -2.38
C THR A 448 8.88 -0.39 -3.31
N CYS A 449 9.43 -1.47 -2.78
CA CYS A 449 10.18 -2.48 -3.52
C CYS A 449 9.30 -3.72 -3.72
N LEU A 450 9.28 -4.25 -4.94
CA LEU A 450 8.73 -5.57 -5.26
C LEU A 450 9.89 -6.53 -5.44
N VAL A 451 9.84 -7.69 -4.81
CA VAL A 451 10.86 -8.73 -4.96
C VAL A 451 10.26 -9.93 -5.66
N ARG A 452 10.86 -10.34 -6.77
CA ARG A 452 10.45 -11.52 -7.51
C ARG A 452 11.63 -12.17 -8.22
N GLY A 453 11.79 -13.48 -8.10
CA GLY A 453 12.84 -14.22 -8.81
C GLY A 453 14.27 -13.70 -8.55
N GLY A 454 14.58 -13.25 -7.33
CA GLY A 454 15.89 -12.71 -6.97
C GLY A 454 16.17 -11.30 -7.48
N THR A 455 15.19 -10.63 -8.08
CA THR A 455 15.28 -9.24 -8.54
C THR A 455 14.37 -8.33 -7.72
N VAL A 456 14.88 -7.16 -7.38
CA VAL A 456 14.13 -6.07 -6.75
C VAL A 456 13.71 -5.07 -7.82
N TYR A 457 12.44 -4.73 -7.83
CA TYR A 457 11.86 -3.70 -8.68
C TYR A 457 11.39 -2.54 -7.83
N ALA A 458 11.82 -1.34 -8.15
CA ALA A 458 11.41 -0.10 -7.46
C ALA A 458 10.93 0.91 -8.49
N GLN A 459 9.67 1.34 -8.39
CA GLN A 459 9.13 2.34 -9.30
C GLN A 459 9.10 3.70 -8.63
N VAL A 460 9.50 4.72 -9.39
CA VAL A 460 9.65 6.11 -8.94
C VAL A 460 9.15 7.06 -10.01
N GLY A 461 8.49 8.13 -9.60
CA GLY A 461 7.90 9.10 -10.52
C GLY A 461 7.61 10.44 -9.87
N GLY A 462 7.10 11.36 -10.67
CA GLY A 462 6.71 12.69 -10.27
C GLY A 462 5.49 13.19 -11.04
N GLY A 463 4.82 14.20 -10.51
CA GLY A 463 3.72 14.89 -11.16
C GLY A 463 4.26 15.92 -12.18
N ILE A 464 4.02 15.67 -13.46
CA ILE A 464 4.45 16.55 -14.55
C ILE A 464 3.37 17.59 -14.80
N VAL A 465 3.74 18.85 -14.76
CA VAL A 465 2.90 20.04 -14.97
C VAL A 465 3.49 20.94 -16.09
N ALA A 466 2.80 22.02 -16.43
CA ALA A 466 3.23 22.93 -17.49
C ALA A 466 4.65 23.49 -17.31
N ASP A 467 5.03 23.79 -16.07
CA ASP A 467 6.34 24.39 -15.73
C ASP A 467 7.43 23.34 -15.43
N SER A 468 7.15 22.04 -15.65
CA SER A 468 8.13 20.98 -15.43
C SER A 468 9.28 21.07 -16.44
N ASP A 469 10.51 20.88 -15.96
CA ASP A 469 11.71 20.73 -16.78
C ASP A 469 12.07 19.24 -16.88
N PRO A 470 12.16 18.64 -18.08
CA PRO A 470 12.40 17.21 -18.24
C PRO A 470 13.64 16.70 -17.50
N GLU A 471 14.73 17.48 -17.48
CA GLU A 471 15.96 17.08 -16.82
C GLU A 471 15.82 17.09 -15.28
N GLN A 472 15.13 18.10 -14.73
CA GLN A 472 14.87 18.17 -13.30
C GLN A 472 13.94 17.03 -12.86
N GLU A 473 12.88 16.74 -13.61
CA GLU A 473 11.97 15.62 -13.33
C GLU A 473 12.71 14.26 -13.35
N TYR A 474 13.61 14.05 -14.33
CA TYR A 474 14.44 12.84 -14.34
C TYR A 474 15.33 12.74 -13.10
N ARG A 475 16.00 13.82 -12.70
CA ARG A 475 16.83 13.85 -11.49
C ARG A 475 16.02 13.63 -10.23
N GLU A 476 14.83 14.20 -10.15
CA GLU A 476 13.92 13.99 -9.02
C GLU A 476 13.55 12.51 -8.86
N THR A 477 13.32 11.77 -9.96
CA THR A 477 13.08 10.33 -9.86
C THR A 477 14.28 9.59 -9.29
N LEU A 478 15.51 9.94 -9.68
CA LEU A 478 16.72 9.32 -9.15
C LEU A 478 16.94 9.68 -7.66
N ASP A 479 16.63 10.91 -7.26
CA ASP A 479 16.69 11.33 -5.86
C ASP A 479 15.69 10.57 -4.99
N LYS A 480 14.46 10.40 -5.46
CA LYS A 480 13.45 9.54 -4.82
C LYS A 480 13.89 8.07 -4.75
N ALA A 481 14.60 7.61 -5.77
CA ALA A 481 15.14 6.25 -5.82
C ALA A 481 16.27 6.03 -4.82
N ARG A 482 17.08 7.04 -4.48
CA ARG A 482 18.27 6.86 -3.60
C ARG A 482 17.93 6.17 -2.28
N GLY A 483 16.84 6.56 -1.64
CA GLY A 483 16.38 5.91 -0.41
C GLY A 483 16.09 4.41 -0.59
N LEU A 484 15.53 4.02 -1.74
CA LEU A 484 15.24 2.63 -2.10
C LEU A 484 16.53 1.89 -2.50
N VAL A 485 17.34 2.50 -3.38
CA VAL A 485 18.60 1.91 -3.89
C VAL A 485 19.63 1.72 -2.78
N THR A 486 19.75 2.67 -1.84
CA THR A 486 20.63 2.48 -0.68
C THR A 486 20.18 1.35 0.24
N ALA A 487 18.88 1.03 0.28
CA ALA A 487 18.39 -0.14 1.00
C ALA A 487 18.78 -1.47 0.30
N LEU A 488 19.12 -1.44 -1.00
CA LEU A 488 19.61 -2.62 -1.73
C LEU A 488 21.05 -2.99 -1.36
N ALA A 489 21.87 -2.01 -0.97
CA ALA A 489 23.24 -2.28 -0.54
C ALA A 489 23.26 -3.02 0.81
N PRO A 490 24.15 -4.01 1.01
CA PRO A 490 24.36 -4.59 2.32
C PRO A 490 24.79 -3.48 3.31
N PRO A 491 24.52 -3.64 4.62
CA PRO A 491 25.09 -2.74 5.61
C PRO A 491 26.63 -2.75 5.51
N PRO A 492 27.30 -1.60 5.74
CA PRO A 492 28.75 -1.51 5.73
C PRO A 492 29.39 -2.39 6.78
#